data_0a8387493b5caf7fe14207b2d4f9497e
#
_entry.id   0a8387493b5caf7fe14207b2d4f9497e
#
_cell.length_a   1.000
_cell.length_b   1.000
_cell.length_c   1.000
_cell.angle_alpha   90.00
_cell.angle_beta   90.00
_cell.angle_gamma   90.00
#
_symmetry.space_group_name_H-M   'P 1'
#
loop_
_entity.id
_entity.type
_entity.pdbx_description
1 polymer ?
#
loop_
_entity_poly.entity_id
_entity_poly.type
_entity_poly.pdbx_seq_one_letter_code
_entity_poly.pdbx_strand_id
1 'polypeptide(L)'
;MEPAKSRMTTPAGTHVAPRSLDKFAGNFRRLGRVDPAAIYEKTRALTEDDWAANEWRQKRFDTHADTQTIELIFDTDFRHEDPTRRDKYFELGFDALLEPLIDVISNFYTGDGYVVRAILVRLKGRGVIPKHVDTGYTLMNCRRIHMPIVSSDQVEFTVGGEQQVMKEGELWEINNAREHSVVNKGDDGRVHLIVDWVPQ
;
A
#
# COMPACT_ATOMS: atom_id res chain seq x y z
N MET A 1 -23.46 11.89 24.21
CA MET A 1 -24.09 11.67 22.89
C MET A 1 -23.04 11.00 22.03
N GLU A 2 -23.05 9.66 21.96
CA GLU A 2 -22.07 8.89 21.17
C GLU A 2 -22.38 9.04 19.69
N PRO A 3 -21.37 9.18 18.81
CA PRO A 3 -21.61 9.17 17.37
C PRO A 3 -21.94 7.74 16.91
N ALA A 4 -23.01 7.63 16.14
CA ALA A 4 -23.54 6.40 15.61
C ALA A 4 -22.49 5.69 14.71
N LYS A 5 -22.12 4.46 15.11
CA LYS A 5 -21.36 3.52 14.27
C LYS A 5 -22.23 3.15 13.07
N SER A 6 -21.90 3.67 11.89
CA SER A 6 -22.46 3.20 10.63
C SER A 6 -21.98 1.76 10.40
N ARG A 7 -22.85 0.79 10.66
CA ARG A 7 -22.68 -0.60 10.24
C ARG A 7 -23.05 -0.68 8.77
N MET A 8 -22.08 -0.79 7.89
CA MET A 8 -22.34 -1.29 6.55
C MET A 8 -22.67 -2.79 6.66
N THR A 9 -23.93 -3.14 6.50
CA THR A 9 -24.41 -4.54 6.44
C THR A 9 -24.08 -5.09 5.07
N THR A 10 -23.18 -6.07 5.02
CA THR A 10 -22.92 -6.88 3.83
C THR A 10 -24.12 -7.82 3.60
N PRO A 11 -24.69 -7.92 2.39
CA PRO A 11 -25.69 -8.93 2.10
C PRO A 11 -25.05 -10.32 2.07
N ALA A 12 -25.66 -11.28 2.73
CA ALA A 12 -25.28 -12.68 2.68
C ALA A 12 -25.50 -13.23 1.25
N GLY A 13 -24.43 -13.31 0.47
CA GLY A 13 -24.43 -13.82 -0.90
C GLY A 13 -23.52 -15.03 -1.04
N THR A 14 -24.03 -16.07 -1.65
CA THR A 14 -23.42 -17.33 -2.08
C THR A 14 -21.91 -17.28 -2.30
N HIS A 15 -21.19 -18.14 -1.56
CA HIS A 15 -19.75 -18.39 -1.75
C HIS A 15 -19.47 -18.94 -3.16
N VAL A 16 -19.23 -18.05 -4.10
CA VAL A 16 -18.53 -18.39 -5.34
C VAL A 16 -17.05 -18.25 -5.03
N ALA A 17 -16.28 -19.31 -5.24
CA ALA A 17 -14.82 -19.24 -5.09
C ALA A 17 -14.30 -18.09 -5.97
N PRO A 18 -13.61 -17.09 -5.40
CA PRO A 18 -13.27 -15.90 -6.15
C PRO A 18 -12.27 -16.24 -7.25
N ARG A 19 -12.58 -15.84 -8.46
CA ARG A 19 -11.58 -15.76 -9.54
C ARG A 19 -10.54 -14.74 -9.07
N SER A 20 -9.25 -15.06 -9.23
CA SER A 20 -8.21 -14.04 -9.04
C SER A 20 -8.51 -12.85 -9.95
N LEU A 21 -8.37 -11.64 -9.41
CA LEU A 21 -8.57 -10.41 -10.17
C LEU A 21 -7.63 -10.37 -11.37
N ASP A 22 -8.17 -10.21 -12.58
CA ASP A 22 -7.37 -10.05 -13.78
C ASP A 22 -6.50 -8.78 -13.66
N LYS A 23 -5.18 -8.97 -13.59
CA LYS A 23 -4.23 -7.87 -13.57
C LYS A 23 -4.10 -7.27 -14.96
N PHE A 24 -3.73 -5.99 -15.05
CA PHE A 24 -3.44 -5.38 -16.36
C PHE A 24 -2.20 -6.04 -17.02
N ALA A 25 -2.11 -5.96 -18.35
CA ALA A 25 -1.09 -6.68 -19.12
C ALA A 25 0.34 -6.15 -18.93
N GLY A 26 0.52 -4.89 -18.50
CA GLY A 26 1.83 -4.25 -18.29
C GLY A 26 2.49 -4.63 -16.96
N ASN A 27 3.64 -3.99 -16.68
CA ASN A 27 4.36 -4.09 -15.43
C ASN A 27 4.00 -2.93 -14.50
N PHE A 28 3.92 -1.72 -15.07
CA PHE A 28 3.60 -0.48 -14.37
C PHE A 28 2.48 0.27 -15.10
N ARG A 29 1.61 0.91 -14.34
CA ARG A 29 0.58 1.81 -14.86
C ARG A 29 0.51 3.06 -14.00
N ARG A 30 0.80 4.22 -14.61
CA ARG A 30 0.68 5.50 -13.91
C ARG A 30 -0.79 5.91 -13.84
N LEU A 31 -1.31 6.11 -12.63
CA LEU A 31 -2.70 6.53 -12.40
C LEU A 31 -2.85 8.05 -12.37
N GLY A 32 -1.80 8.76 -11.91
CA GLY A 32 -1.85 10.20 -11.78
C GLY A 32 -0.76 10.71 -10.84
N ARG A 33 -1.02 11.88 -10.28
CA ARG A 33 -0.17 12.53 -9.28
C ARG A 33 -1.03 13.28 -8.29
N VAL A 34 -0.62 13.28 -7.02
CA VAL A 34 -1.17 14.10 -5.94
C VAL A 34 -0.05 14.94 -5.31
N ASP A 35 -0.41 16.02 -4.63
CA ASP A 35 0.56 16.76 -3.84
C ASP A 35 0.94 15.93 -2.59
N PRO A 36 2.19 15.51 -2.43
CA PRO A 36 2.58 14.70 -1.30
C PRO A 36 2.86 15.51 -0.02
N ALA A 37 2.86 16.84 -0.06
CA ALA A 37 3.38 17.70 1.01
C ALA A 37 2.78 17.39 2.38
N ALA A 38 1.46 17.29 2.49
CA ALA A 38 0.80 17.04 3.77
C ALA A 38 1.11 15.64 4.33
N ILE A 39 1.12 14.61 3.47
CA ILE A 39 1.50 13.23 3.85
C ILE A 39 3.00 13.16 4.18
N TYR A 40 3.84 13.89 3.45
CA TYR A 40 5.27 13.98 3.72
C TYR A 40 5.55 14.54 5.12
N GLU A 41 4.93 15.67 5.50
CA GLU A 41 5.13 16.29 6.82
C GLU A 41 4.64 15.35 7.95
N LYS A 42 3.52 14.66 7.76
CA LYS A 42 3.05 13.64 8.70
C LYS A 42 4.04 12.48 8.83
N THR A 43 4.53 11.97 7.72
CA THR A 43 5.48 10.84 7.70
C THR A 43 6.81 11.22 8.34
N ARG A 44 7.27 12.43 8.13
CA ARG A 44 8.51 12.96 8.72
C ARG A 44 8.42 13.16 10.24
N ALA A 45 7.22 13.40 10.76
CA ALA A 45 6.98 13.54 12.19
C ALA A 45 6.90 12.19 12.94
N LEU A 46 6.90 11.04 12.23
CA LEU A 46 6.91 9.73 12.83
C LEU A 46 8.23 9.46 13.55
N THR A 47 8.13 8.94 14.76
CA THR A 47 9.28 8.58 15.59
C THR A 47 9.77 7.16 15.25
N GLU A 48 10.98 6.82 15.69
CA GLU A 48 11.49 5.44 15.56
C GLU A 48 10.61 4.44 16.33
N ASP A 49 10.00 4.83 17.44
CA ASP A 49 9.06 3.98 18.18
C ASP A 49 7.79 3.70 17.37
N ASP A 50 7.29 4.68 16.59
CA ASP A 50 6.16 4.45 15.67
C ASP A 50 6.51 3.42 14.59
N TRP A 51 7.72 3.49 14.04
CA TRP A 51 8.19 2.54 13.02
C TRP A 51 8.50 1.16 13.60
N ALA A 52 8.93 1.07 14.86
CA ALA A 52 9.25 -0.18 15.55
C ALA A 52 8.02 -0.87 16.15
N ALA A 53 6.87 -0.19 16.23
CA ALA A 53 5.67 -0.71 16.90
C ALA A 53 5.12 -2.00 16.29
N ASN A 54 5.46 -2.31 15.03
CA ASN A 54 4.97 -3.50 14.35
C ASN A 54 6.08 -4.19 13.53
N GLU A 55 6.68 -5.22 14.12
CA GLU A 55 7.77 -6.00 13.51
C GLU A 55 7.35 -7.39 13.02
N TRP A 56 6.07 -7.72 13.03
CA TRP A 56 5.65 -9.08 12.69
C TRP A 56 6.00 -9.49 11.25
N ARG A 57 5.97 -8.54 10.31
CA ARG A 57 6.30 -8.79 8.90
C ARG A 57 7.78 -9.10 8.70
N GLN A 58 8.66 -8.33 9.35
CA GLN A 58 10.11 -8.52 9.32
C GLN A 58 10.50 -9.87 9.93
N LYS A 59 9.82 -10.27 11.01
CA LYS A 59 10.06 -11.55 11.72
C LYS A 59 9.52 -12.75 10.94
N ARG A 60 8.52 -12.55 10.08
CA ARG A 60 7.83 -13.63 9.38
C ARG A 60 8.35 -13.86 7.95
N PHE A 61 8.81 -12.80 7.28
CA PHE A 61 9.18 -12.85 5.86
C PHE A 61 10.55 -12.21 5.64
N ASP A 62 11.51 -12.98 5.16
CA ASP A 62 12.87 -12.50 4.85
C ASP A 62 12.88 -11.35 3.83
N THR A 63 11.89 -11.32 2.93
CA THR A 63 11.68 -10.23 1.96
C THR A 63 11.47 -8.87 2.61
N HIS A 64 11.11 -8.83 3.90
CA HIS A 64 10.84 -7.60 4.64
C HIS A 64 11.93 -7.23 5.67
N ALA A 65 13.07 -7.91 5.68
CA ALA A 65 14.15 -7.69 6.65
C ALA A 65 14.69 -6.24 6.67
N ASP A 66 14.71 -5.59 5.51
CA ASP A 66 15.18 -4.20 5.36
C ASP A 66 14.06 -3.15 5.41
N THR A 67 12.82 -3.56 5.74
CA THR A 67 11.65 -2.68 5.74
C THR A 67 11.05 -2.51 7.14
N GLN A 68 10.34 -1.42 7.36
CA GLN A 68 9.45 -1.20 8.50
C GLN A 68 8.09 -0.79 7.98
N THR A 69 7.02 -1.17 8.68
CA THR A 69 5.66 -0.98 8.21
C THR A 69 4.76 -0.41 9.30
N ILE A 70 4.00 0.63 8.95
CA ILE A 70 2.89 1.13 9.77
C ILE A 70 1.59 0.80 9.04
N GLU A 71 0.72 0.02 9.67
CA GLU A 71 -0.58 -0.36 9.12
C GLU A 71 -1.60 0.72 9.47
N LEU A 72 -2.11 1.42 8.45
CA LEU A 72 -3.16 2.43 8.58
C LEU A 72 -4.55 1.80 8.40
N ILE A 73 -4.72 1.03 7.33
CA ILE A 73 -5.87 0.18 7.06
C ILE A 73 -5.33 -1.20 6.74
N PHE A 74 -5.92 -2.25 7.31
CA PHE A 74 -5.43 -3.60 7.09
C PHE A 74 -6.53 -4.64 7.29
N ASP A 75 -6.59 -5.66 6.41
CA ASP A 75 -7.47 -6.81 6.55
C ASP A 75 -6.84 -7.86 7.48
N THR A 76 -7.43 -8.04 8.65
CA THR A 76 -6.91 -8.96 9.67
C THR A 76 -7.12 -10.42 9.31
N ASP A 77 -8.13 -10.70 8.51
CA ASP A 77 -8.50 -12.04 8.05
C ASP A 77 -7.75 -12.47 6.78
N PHE A 78 -7.03 -11.55 6.10
CA PHE A 78 -6.34 -11.76 4.82
C PHE A 78 -7.27 -12.24 3.68
N ARG A 79 -8.57 -11.87 3.76
CA ARG A 79 -9.61 -12.31 2.82
C ARG A 79 -10.56 -11.21 2.35
N HIS A 80 -10.26 -9.95 2.64
CA HIS A 80 -11.08 -8.76 2.33
C HIS A 80 -12.39 -8.63 3.12
N GLU A 81 -12.69 -9.52 4.05
CA GLU A 81 -14.00 -9.53 4.71
C GLU A 81 -14.12 -8.41 5.74
N ASP A 82 -13.01 -8.02 6.37
CA ASP A 82 -13.02 -7.01 7.42
C ASP A 82 -11.76 -6.11 7.38
N PRO A 83 -11.69 -5.13 6.45
CA PRO A 83 -10.64 -4.13 6.49
C PRO A 83 -10.86 -3.21 7.70
N THR A 84 -9.93 -3.25 8.63
CA THR A 84 -9.99 -2.47 9.87
C THR A 84 -9.03 -1.29 9.80
N ARG A 85 -9.52 -0.10 10.11
CA ARG A 85 -8.68 1.08 10.34
C ARG A 85 -7.96 0.91 11.67
N ARG A 86 -6.64 0.98 11.63
CA ARG A 86 -5.79 0.82 12.80
C ARG A 86 -5.74 2.10 13.61
N ASP A 87 -5.40 1.98 14.90
CA ASP A 87 -5.30 3.12 15.79
C ASP A 87 -4.39 4.22 15.22
N LYS A 88 -3.26 3.86 14.65
CA LYS A 88 -2.33 4.78 13.98
C LYS A 88 -2.95 5.60 12.84
N TYR A 89 -3.99 5.12 12.20
CA TYR A 89 -4.73 5.87 11.17
C TYR A 89 -5.34 7.16 11.74
N PHE A 90 -5.95 7.09 12.92
CA PHE A 90 -6.58 8.23 13.60
C PHE A 90 -5.59 9.01 14.44
N GLU A 91 -4.77 8.34 15.25
CA GLU A 91 -3.79 8.98 16.15
C GLU A 91 -2.82 9.88 15.40
N LEU A 92 -2.39 9.44 14.22
CA LEU A 92 -1.47 10.18 13.37
C LEU A 92 -2.19 11.14 12.41
N GLY A 93 -3.53 11.20 12.40
CA GLY A 93 -4.33 12.08 11.55
C GLY A 93 -4.20 11.76 10.06
N PHE A 94 -4.06 10.48 9.69
CA PHE A 94 -4.05 10.05 8.30
C PHE A 94 -5.45 9.96 7.69
N ASP A 95 -6.51 9.98 8.50
CA ASP A 95 -7.90 9.97 8.06
C ASP A 95 -8.21 11.14 7.10
N ALA A 96 -7.78 12.35 7.45
CA ALA A 96 -7.97 13.52 6.59
C ALA A 96 -7.10 13.54 5.33
N LEU A 97 -6.01 12.74 5.30
CA LEU A 97 -5.04 12.72 4.20
C LEU A 97 -5.31 11.59 3.20
N LEU A 98 -5.80 10.44 3.67
CA LEU A 98 -6.02 9.28 2.82
C LEU A 98 -7.35 9.33 2.07
N GLU A 99 -8.41 9.90 2.62
CA GLU A 99 -9.70 9.94 1.95
C GLU A 99 -9.63 10.68 0.58
N PRO A 100 -9.00 11.86 0.46
CA PRO A 100 -8.84 12.49 -0.85
C PRO A 100 -8.01 11.67 -1.84
N LEU A 101 -7.00 10.93 -1.36
CA LEU A 101 -6.21 10.03 -2.18
C LEU A 101 -7.03 8.84 -2.67
N ILE A 102 -7.86 8.27 -1.79
CA ILE A 102 -8.78 7.18 -2.13
C ILE A 102 -9.75 7.62 -3.23
N ASP A 103 -10.25 8.86 -3.16
CA ASP A 103 -11.12 9.43 -4.20
C ASP A 103 -10.40 9.50 -5.55
N VAL A 104 -9.13 9.91 -5.60
CA VAL A 104 -8.35 9.93 -6.85
C VAL A 104 -8.18 8.51 -7.40
N ILE A 105 -7.91 7.53 -6.56
CA ILE A 105 -7.77 6.13 -6.96
C ILE A 105 -9.11 5.57 -7.48
N SER A 106 -10.21 5.80 -6.76
CA SER A 106 -11.54 5.33 -7.14
C SER A 106 -12.00 5.92 -8.48
N ASN A 107 -11.71 7.20 -8.73
CA ASN A 107 -12.03 7.86 -9.99
C ASN A 107 -11.26 7.29 -11.18
N PHE A 108 -10.09 6.71 -10.95
CA PHE A 108 -9.31 6.06 -12.01
C PHE A 108 -9.92 4.71 -12.43
N TYR A 109 -10.44 3.95 -11.46
CA TYR A 109 -11.11 2.67 -11.73
C TYR A 109 -12.61 2.94 -11.90
N THR A 110 -13.14 2.61 -13.07
CA THR A 110 -14.59 2.72 -13.32
C THR A 110 -15.34 1.67 -12.51
N GLY A 111 -16.22 2.09 -11.63
CA GLY A 111 -17.01 1.23 -10.76
C GLY A 111 -16.71 1.42 -9.27
N ASP A 112 -17.50 0.75 -8.46
CA ASP A 112 -17.35 0.78 -7.02
C ASP A 112 -16.12 -0.04 -6.57
N GLY A 113 -15.65 0.23 -5.38
CA GLY A 113 -14.52 -0.47 -4.79
C GLY A 113 -14.19 0.10 -3.42
N TYR A 114 -13.19 -0.51 -2.77
CA TYR A 114 -12.76 -0.06 -1.45
C TYR A 114 -11.28 -0.37 -1.21
N VAL A 115 -10.69 0.33 -0.25
CA VAL A 115 -9.33 0.07 0.22
C VAL A 115 -9.36 -1.07 1.22
N VAL A 116 -8.66 -2.17 0.90
CA VAL A 116 -8.48 -3.30 1.82
C VAL A 116 -7.23 -3.13 2.67
N ARG A 117 -6.19 -2.46 2.14
CA ARG A 117 -4.97 -2.09 2.87
C ARG A 117 -4.49 -0.71 2.48
N ALA A 118 -4.05 0.06 3.47
CA ALA A 118 -3.22 1.24 3.31
C ALA A 118 -2.08 1.15 4.33
N ILE A 119 -0.84 1.09 3.86
CA ILE A 119 0.33 0.90 4.71
C ILE A 119 1.45 1.85 4.31
N LEU A 120 2.13 2.42 5.30
CA LEU A 120 3.41 3.08 5.10
C LEU A 120 4.51 2.03 5.17
N VAL A 121 5.38 2.03 4.17
CA VAL A 121 6.54 1.11 4.14
C VAL A 121 7.80 1.92 3.97
N ARG A 122 8.66 1.88 4.99
CA ARG A 122 10.01 2.44 4.96
C ARG A 122 11.00 1.34 4.60
N LEU A 123 11.78 1.55 3.54
CA LEU A 123 12.95 0.75 3.18
C LEU A 123 14.19 1.53 3.58
N LYS A 124 15.08 0.93 4.36
CA LYS A 124 16.31 1.60 4.82
C LYS A 124 17.23 2.03 3.68
N GLY A 125 18.13 2.96 3.95
CA GLY A 125 19.24 3.28 3.04
C GLY A 125 20.08 2.03 2.75
N ARG A 126 20.51 1.85 1.49
CA ARG A 126 21.19 0.65 0.99
C ARG A 126 20.38 -0.65 1.14
N GLY A 127 19.08 -0.55 1.45
CA GLY A 127 18.20 -1.69 1.66
C GLY A 127 17.71 -2.31 0.36
N VAL A 128 17.30 -3.58 0.47
CA VAL A 128 16.82 -4.38 -0.66
C VAL A 128 15.51 -5.08 -0.26
N ILE A 129 14.52 -5.01 -1.12
CA ILE A 129 13.39 -5.93 -1.14
C ILE A 129 13.71 -6.94 -2.25
N PRO A 130 14.09 -8.18 -1.92
CA PRO A 130 14.50 -9.17 -2.92
C PRO A 130 13.35 -9.54 -3.85
N LYS A 131 13.69 -10.16 -4.97
CA LYS A 131 12.72 -10.63 -5.96
C LYS A 131 11.70 -11.59 -5.33
N HIS A 132 10.42 -11.26 -5.52
CA HIS A 132 9.30 -12.08 -5.04
C HIS A 132 8.06 -11.81 -5.89
N VAL A 133 7.05 -12.64 -5.69
CA VAL A 133 5.69 -12.46 -6.21
C VAL A 133 4.76 -12.34 -5.02
N ASP A 134 3.86 -11.39 -5.06
CA ASP A 134 2.82 -11.28 -4.04
C ASP A 134 1.84 -12.46 -4.14
N THR A 135 1.69 -13.16 -3.02
CA THR A 135 0.81 -14.33 -2.91
C THR A 135 -0.22 -14.12 -1.81
N GLY A 136 -1.22 -14.99 -1.78
CA GLY A 136 -2.33 -14.92 -0.84
C GLY A 136 -3.53 -14.17 -1.41
N TYR A 137 -4.68 -14.50 -0.83
CA TYR A 137 -5.98 -14.07 -1.35
C TYR A 137 -6.08 -12.57 -1.57
N THR A 138 -5.75 -11.77 -0.55
CA THR A 138 -5.83 -10.30 -0.61
C THR A 138 -5.01 -9.74 -1.76
N LEU A 139 -3.73 -10.12 -1.85
CA LEU A 139 -2.79 -9.56 -2.83
C LEU A 139 -3.08 -10.02 -4.27
N MET A 140 -3.68 -11.19 -4.43
CA MET A 140 -4.13 -11.68 -5.74
C MET A 140 -5.40 -10.96 -6.21
N ASN A 141 -6.22 -10.46 -5.30
CA ASN A 141 -7.55 -9.90 -5.59
C ASN A 141 -7.65 -8.37 -5.38
N CYS A 142 -6.53 -7.65 -5.35
CA CYS A 142 -6.50 -6.20 -5.28
C CYS A 142 -5.68 -5.58 -6.42
N ARG A 143 -5.85 -4.28 -6.61
CA ARG A 143 -4.95 -3.41 -7.37
C ARG A 143 -3.95 -2.81 -6.39
N ARG A 144 -2.65 -3.04 -6.59
CA ARG A 144 -1.62 -2.52 -5.70
C ARG A 144 -1.04 -1.23 -6.23
N ILE A 145 -1.31 -0.14 -5.52
CA ILE A 145 -0.91 1.21 -5.89
C ILE A 145 0.20 1.69 -4.93
N HIS A 146 1.28 2.19 -5.49
CA HIS A 146 2.38 2.82 -4.77
C HIS A 146 2.34 4.33 -4.98
N MET A 147 2.49 5.08 -3.89
CA MET A 147 2.77 6.51 -3.90
C MET A 147 4.07 6.75 -3.12
N PRO A 148 5.16 7.13 -3.78
CA PRO A 148 6.35 7.58 -3.08
C PRO A 148 6.07 8.85 -2.27
N ILE A 149 6.45 8.84 -0.99
CA ILE A 149 6.39 9.99 -0.08
C ILE A 149 7.79 10.57 0.09
N VAL A 150 8.78 9.68 0.29
CA VAL A 150 10.21 10.00 0.32
C VAL A 150 10.89 9.06 -0.65
N SER A 151 11.54 9.59 -1.69
CA SER A 151 12.21 8.79 -2.70
C SER A 151 13.34 9.57 -3.35
N SER A 152 14.17 8.90 -4.13
CA SER A 152 15.23 9.51 -4.93
C SER A 152 15.43 8.74 -6.23
N ASP A 153 16.21 9.31 -7.14
CA ASP A 153 16.59 8.64 -8.40
C ASP A 153 17.49 7.40 -8.19
N GLN A 154 17.93 7.16 -6.95
CA GLN A 154 18.71 5.97 -6.56
C GLN A 154 17.83 4.78 -6.12
N VAL A 155 16.52 4.94 -6.09
CA VAL A 155 15.57 3.87 -5.78
C VAL A 155 15.05 3.25 -7.07
N GLU A 156 15.45 2.01 -7.32
CA GLU A 156 15.03 1.24 -8.49
C GLU A 156 13.93 0.25 -8.10
N PHE A 157 12.78 0.39 -8.72
CA PHE A 157 11.68 -0.58 -8.61
C PHE A 157 11.63 -1.41 -9.88
N THR A 158 11.72 -2.73 -9.77
CA THR A 158 11.69 -3.65 -10.91
C THR A 158 10.43 -4.52 -10.84
N VAL A 159 9.68 -4.63 -11.94
CA VAL A 159 8.53 -5.54 -12.09
C VAL A 159 8.65 -6.23 -13.45
N GLY A 160 8.65 -7.57 -13.48
CA GLY A 160 8.73 -8.34 -14.72
C GLY A 160 9.97 -8.01 -15.56
N GLY A 161 11.07 -7.59 -14.91
CA GLY A 161 12.31 -7.18 -15.57
C GLY A 161 12.36 -5.72 -16.05
N GLU A 162 11.26 -5.00 -16.05
CA GLU A 162 11.22 -3.56 -16.34
C GLU A 162 11.53 -2.75 -15.08
N GLN A 163 12.36 -1.72 -15.21
CA GLN A 163 12.74 -0.83 -14.11
C GLN A 163 12.00 0.50 -14.20
N GLN A 164 11.56 1.00 -13.07
CA GLN A 164 10.90 2.29 -12.92
C GLN A 164 11.47 3.05 -11.72
N VAL A 165 11.81 4.31 -11.92
CA VAL A 165 12.06 5.29 -10.85
C VAL A 165 10.76 6.05 -10.62
N MET A 166 10.15 5.84 -9.46
CA MET A 166 8.89 6.49 -9.10
C MET A 166 9.19 7.77 -8.32
N LYS A 167 8.62 8.89 -8.75
CA LYS A 167 8.82 10.19 -8.10
C LYS A 167 7.74 10.46 -7.07
N GLU A 168 8.09 11.27 -6.07
CA GLU A 168 7.20 11.65 -4.96
C GLU A 168 5.86 12.21 -5.47
N GLY A 169 4.76 11.74 -4.88
CA GLY A 169 3.40 12.09 -5.24
C GLY A 169 2.86 11.43 -6.51
N GLU A 170 3.66 10.66 -7.26
CA GLU A 170 3.14 9.87 -8.39
C GLU A 170 2.41 8.63 -7.88
N LEU A 171 1.28 8.31 -8.52
CA LEU A 171 0.50 7.12 -8.23
C LEU A 171 0.77 6.07 -9.31
N TRP A 172 1.33 4.96 -8.89
CA TRP A 172 1.70 3.85 -9.76
C TRP A 172 1.02 2.55 -9.32
N GLU A 173 0.19 1.97 -10.18
CA GLU A 173 -0.20 0.57 -10.03
C GLU A 173 0.93 -0.32 -10.55
N ILE A 174 1.31 -1.31 -9.77
CA ILE A 174 2.21 -2.37 -10.19
C ILE A 174 1.45 -3.66 -10.46
N ASN A 175 1.91 -4.45 -11.42
CA ASN A 175 1.43 -5.81 -11.60
C ASN A 175 2.12 -6.73 -10.59
N ASN A 176 1.58 -6.79 -9.39
CA ASN A 176 2.13 -7.54 -8.27
C ASN A 176 2.00 -9.08 -8.42
N ALA A 177 1.35 -9.56 -9.47
CA ALA A 177 1.37 -10.97 -9.87
C ALA A 177 2.64 -11.34 -10.65
N ARG A 178 3.45 -10.36 -11.06
CA ARG A 178 4.78 -10.57 -11.66
C ARG A 178 5.86 -10.45 -10.61
N GLU A 179 6.99 -11.13 -10.85
CA GLU A 179 8.18 -11.00 -10.01
C GLU A 179 8.59 -9.53 -9.93
N HIS A 180 8.79 -9.04 -8.70
CA HIS A 180 9.19 -7.68 -8.46
C HIS A 180 10.19 -7.56 -7.31
N SER A 181 10.97 -6.48 -7.32
CA SER A 181 12.01 -6.17 -6.34
C SER A 181 12.23 -4.67 -6.23
N VAL A 182 12.86 -4.24 -5.13
CA VAL A 182 13.26 -2.84 -4.95
C VAL A 182 14.69 -2.80 -4.43
N VAL A 183 15.52 -1.93 -5.01
CA VAL A 183 16.87 -1.65 -4.53
C VAL A 183 16.98 -0.16 -4.24
N ASN A 184 17.29 0.19 -3.00
CA ASN A 184 17.64 1.54 -2.62
C ASN A 184 19.17 1.67 -2.62
N LYS A 185 19.72 2.32 -3.63
CA LYS A 185 21.18 2.57 -3.76
C LYS A 185 21.63 3.82 -2.99
N GLY A 186 20.70 4.61 -2.46
CA GLY A 186 20.97 5.79 -1.66
C GLY A 186 21.23 5.45 -0.20
N ASP A 187 21.80 6.42 0.53
CA ASP A 187 22.06 6.30 1.97
C ASP A 187 20.81 6.61 2.81
N ASP A 188 19.91 7.41 2.28
CA ASP A 188 18.67 7.78 2.96
C ASP A 188 17.57 6.70 2.77
N GLY A 189 16.69 6.61 3.76
CA GLY A 189 15.53 5.72 3.69
C GLY A 189 14.50 6.20 2.67
N ARG A 190 13.83 5.25 2.03
CA ARG A 190 12.70 5.51 1.12
C ARG A 190 11.38 5.17 1.81
N VAL A 191 10.35 6.01 1.68
CA VAL A 191 9.02 5.74 2.21
C VAL A 191 7.98 5.76 1.09
N HIS A 192 7.21 4.69 0.97
CA HIS A 192 6.03 4.63 0.12
C HIS A 192 4.76 4.43 0.96
N LEU A 193 3.69 5.12 0.57
CA LEU A 193 2.33 4.69 0.89
C LEU A 193 1.94 3.64 -0.15
N ILE A 194 1.49 2.48 0.33
CA ILE A 194 0.97 1.39 -0.51
C ILE A 194 -0.52 1.26 -0.21
N VAL A 195 -1.34 1.33 -1.25
CA VAL A 195 -2.79 1.17 -1.17
C VAL A 195 -3.19 -0.04 -2.00
N ASP A 196 -3.87 -0.98 -1.37
CA ASP A 196 -4.46 -2.13 -2.03
C ASP A 196 -5.97 -1.86 -2.22
N TRP A 197 -6.37 -1.63 -3.47
CA TRP A 197 -7.75 -1.35 -3.90
C TRP A 197 -8.44 -2.60 -4.43
N VAL A 198 -9.64 -2.88 -3.93
CA VAL A 198 -10.48 -3.99 -4.38
C VAL A 198 -11.64 -3.43 -5.19
N PRO A 199 -11.70 -3.65 -6.51
CA PRO A 199 -12.87 -3.32 -7.31
C PRO A 199 -14.04 -4.25 -6.97
N GLN A 200 -15.26 -3.71 -6.99
CA GLN A 200 -16.52 -4.46 -6.78
C GLN A 200 -17.24 -4.69 -8.11
#